data_6d0083a4fed184ccb326cb6a81020db9
#
_entry.id   6d0083a4fed184ccb326cb6a81020db9
#
_cell.length_a   1.000
_cell.length_b   1.000
_cell.length_c   1.000
_cell.angle_alpha   90.00
_cell.angle_beta   90.00
_cell.angle_gamma   90.00
#
_symmetry.space_group_name_H-M   'P 1'
#
loop_
_entity.id
_entity.type
_entity.pdbx_description
1 polymer ?
#
loop_
_entity_poly.entity_id
_entity_poly.type
_entity_poly.pdbx_seq_one_letter_code
_entity_poly.pdbx_strand_id
1 'polypeptide(L)'
;MSKERNYKFETLQLHVGQEQPDPVTDARAVPIYQTSSYVFRNCDHAAARFGLADAGNIYGRLTNPTEDVFEQRIAALEGGVAALAVASGAAAITYAIENITKAGDHVVAAKNIYGGTYNFLEHTLPDYGIETTFVDIFNEDEVRAAIQDNTKLLFIETLGNPNSDVVDIEKAAAIAHEHNIPLIVDNTFATPYLVRPIEYGADIVVHSATKFIGGHGTTIGGVIIDGGKFDWEASGKFPSLVEPNPSYHGVSFTKDVGAAAFVTKIRALLLRDTGATLSPVHAFIFLQGLETLSLRVERHVQNALKVVEYLKNHPAVEKVNHPSVSDDPDQQELYKKYFPNGGGSIFTFEIKGDAQKAKDFIDHLELFSLLANVADVKSLVIHPASTTHSQMTEEELLGSGIKPNTIRLSIGTENIDDIIEDLEEAFNAVQ
;
A
#
# COMPACT_ATOMS: atom_id res chain seq x y z
N MET A 1 29.54 23.02 5.73
CA MET A 1 28.38 22.72 4.87
C MET A 1 28.63 21.36 4.24
N SER A 2 27.99 20.30 4.76
CA SER A 2 28.02 18.99 4.11
C SER A 2 27.31 19.13 2.77
N LYS A 3 27.96 18.66 1.68
CA LYS A 3 27.27 18.55 0.39
C LYS A 3 26.01 17.71 0.62
N GLU A 4 24.82 18.25 0.35
CA GLU A 4 23.61 17.46 0.23
C GLU A 4 23.85 16.37 -0.83
N ARG A 5 23.97 15.13 -0.37
CA ARG A 5 24.17 13.98 -1.25
C ARG A 5 22.80 13.42 -1.60
N ASN A 6 22.47 13.44 -2.86
CA ASN A 6 21.28 12.76 -3.38
C ASN A 6 21.57 11.25 -3.52
N TYR A 7 21.33 10.50 -2.45
CA TYR A 7 21.51 9.05 -2.44
C TYR A 7 20.47 8.34 -3.30
N LYS A 8 20.85 7.20 -3.86
CA LYS A 8 19.95 6.31 -4.60
C LYS A 8 19.17 5.42 -3.64
N PHE A 9 18.14 4.75 -4.17
CA PHE A 9 17.19 3.94 -3.41
C PHE A 9 17.87 2.96 -2.46
N GLU A 10 18.85 2.18 -2.98
CA GLU A 10 19.55 1.14 -2.23
C GLU A 10 20.38 1.70 -1.07
N THR A 11 20.81 2.95 -1.14
CA THR A 11 21.48 3.63 -0.05
C THR A 11 20.47 4.23 0.94
N LEU A 12 19.37 4.81 0.45
CA LEU A 12 18.31 5.36 1.29
C LEU A 12 17.67 4.26 2.15
N GLN A 13 17.38 3.07 1.57
CA GLN A 13 16.76 1.96 2.32
C GLN A 13 17.60 1.45 3.50
N LEU A 14 18.92 1.73 3.49
CA LEU A 14 19.85 1.28 4.54
C LEU A 14 20.13 2.36 5.60
N HIS A 15 20.03 3.64 5.25
CA HIS A 15 20.61 4.70 6.07
C HIS A 15 19.64 5.74 6.59
N VAL A 16 18.54 6.03 5.91
CA VAL A 16 17.62 7.09 6.34
C VAL A 16 17.03 6.79 7.71
N GLY A 17 17.07 7.80 8.59
CA GLY A 17 16.61 7.74 9.98
C GLY A 17 17.65 7.17 10.95
N GLN A 18 18.80 6.65 10.45
CA GLN A 18 19.92 6.19 11.28
C GLN A 18 21.30 6.58 10.68
N GLU A 19 21.38 7.79 10.15
CA GLU A 19 22.64 8.34 9.63
C GLU A 19 23.71 8.46 10.71
N GLN A 20 23.27 8.65 11.96
CA GLN A 20 24.11 8.64 13.15
C GLN A 20 23.79 7.40 14.00
N PRO A 21 24.75 6.87 14.77
CA PRO A 21 24.50 5.83 15.76
C PRO A 21 23.55 6.34 16.85
N ASP A 22 22.99 5.42 17.64
CA ASP A 22 22.20 5.79 18.81
C ASP A 22 23.01 6.71 19.75
N PRO A 23 22.48 7.89 20.10
CA PRO A 23 23.26 8.91 20.81
C PRO A 23 23.59 8.56 22.28
N VAL A 24 22.98 7.51 22.83
CA VAL A 24 23.18 7.07 24.22
C VAL A 24 24.13 5.89 24.31
N THR A 25 24.04 4.97 23.37
CA THR A 25 24.74 3.67 23.44
C THR A 25 25.77 3.46 22.34
N ASP A 26 25.86 4.39 21.37
CA ASP A 26 26.64 4.26 20.15
C ASP A 26 26.28 3.02 19.28
N ALA A 27 25.10 2.44 19.53
CA ALA A 27 24.63 1.28 18.76
C ALA A 27 24.44 1.66 17.28
N ARG A 28 24.97 0.82 16.39
CA ARG A 28 24.80 1.03 14.94
C ARG A 28 23.44 0.53 14.47
N ALA A 29 22.94 -0.58 14.99
CA ALA A 29 21.59 -1.06 14.72
C ALA A 29 20.57 -0.16 15.44
N VAL A 30 19.39 -0.01 14.83
CA VAL A 30 18.29 0.75 15.47
C VAL A 30 17.84 0.03 16.73
N PRO A 31 17.90 0.66 17.93
CA PRO A 31 17.41 0.03 19.16
C PRO A 31 15.88 -0.17 19.13
N ILE A 32 15.42 -1.21 19.80
CA ILE A 32 13.97 -1.44 20.02
C ILE A 32 13.57 -0.76 21.32
N TYR A 33 12.88 0.37 21.24
CA TYR A 33 12.39 1.11 22.40
C TYR A 33 11.03 0.55 22.84
N GLN A 34 11.06 -0.57 23.55
CA GLN A 34 9.86 -1.26 24.06
C GLN A 34 9.37 -0.57 25.35
N THR A 35 8.67 0.56 25.19
CA THR A 35 8.10 1.33 26.31
C THR A 35 6.76 1.95 25.94
N SER A 36 5.86 2.08 26.93
CA SER A 36 4.57 2.76 26.76
C SER A 36 4.65 4.27 27.05
N SER A 37 5.63 4.74 27.83
CA SER A 37 5.66 6.11 28.34
C SER A 37 7.07 6.64 28.55
N TYR A 38 7.19 7.97 28.59
CA TYR A 38 8.45 8.69 28.70
C TYR A 38 8.39 9.68 29.84
N VAL A 39 9.49 9.86 30.57
CA VAL A 39 9.58 10.73 31.73
C VAL A 39 9.85 12.17 31.34
N PHE A 40 9.09 13.10 31.90
CA PHE A 40 9.32 14.53 31.74
C PHE A 40 10.26 15.05 32.85
N ARG A 41 11.02 16.10 32.53
CA ARG A 41 11.95 16.73 33.47
C ARG A 41 11.25 17.49 34.61
N ASN A 42 10.10 18.11 34.28
CA ASN A 42 9.24 18.86 35.21
C ASN A 42 7.87 19.11 34.55
N CYS A 43 6.94 19.76 35.25
CA CYS A 43 5.59 20.05 34.75
C CYS A 43 5.59 20.98 33.54
N ASP A 44 6.48 21.97 33.48
CA ASP A 44 6.55 22.89 32.33
C ASP A 44 7.03 22.19 31.08
N HIS A 45 8.00 21.29 31.21
CA HIS A 45 8.42 20.43 30.10
C HIS A 45 7.29 19.52 29.61
N ALA A 46 6.51 18.93 30.52
CA ALA A 46 5.33 18.15 30.15
C ALA A 46 4.31 19.00 29.37
N ALA A 47 3.99 20.19 29.90
CA ALA A 47 3.05 21.10 29.24
C ALA A 47 3.52 21.53 27.85
N ALA A 48 4.81 21.83 27.67
CA ALA A 48 5.41 22.19 26.39
C ALA A 48 5.30 21.02 25.35
N ARG A 49 5.51 19.76 25.79
CA ARG A 49 5.35 18.58 24.97
C ARG A 49 3.90 18.40 24.48
N PHE A 50 2.94 18.48 25.42
CA PHE A 50 1.51 18.36 25.08
C PHE A 50 1.01 19.53 24.23
N GLY A 51 1.57 20.71 24.38
CA GLY A 51 1.26 21.91 23.60
C GLY A 51 1.99 22.02 22.27
N LEU A 52 2.77 21.01 21.86
CA LEU A 52 3.61 20.98 20.63
C LEU A 52 4.69 22.09 20.59
N ALA A 53 4.99 22.74 21.72
CA ALA A 53 6.05 23.75 21.82
C ALA A 53 7.45 23.12 21.98
N ASP A 54 7.53 21.85 22.36
CA ASP A 54 8.77 21.08 22.49
C ASP A 54 8.60 19.72 21.80
N ALA A 55 9.46 19.39 20.86
CA ALA A 55 9.39 18.13 20.11
C ALA A 55 9.88 16.96 20.95
N GLY A 56 9.29 15.77 20.78
CA GLY A 56 9.76 14.51 21.36
C GLY A 56 8.66 13.58 21.85
N ASN A 57 9.07 12.55 22.54
CA ASN A 57 8.18 11.47 22.95
C ASN A 57 7.33 11.82 24.17
N ILE A 58 6.07 11.40 24.15
CA ILE A 58 5.10 11.55 25.23
C ILE A 58 4.62 10.19 25.70
N TYR A 59 4.07 9.41 24.76
CA TYR A 59 3.45 8.13 25.01
C TYR A 59 3.61 7.23 23.77
N GLY A 60 3.93 5.96 23.96
CA GLY A 60 4.29 5.02 22.90
C GLY A 60 3.22 4.81 21.82
N ARG A 61 1.95 5.10 22.10
CA ARG A 61 0.89 5.07 21.07
C ARG A 61 1.05 6.19 20.04
N LEU A 62 1.63 7.34 20.43
CA LEU A 62 1.75 8.51 19.56
C LEU A 62 3.09 8.59 18.87
N THR A 63 4.16 8.27 19.62
CA THR A 63 5.55 8.41 19.16
C THR A 63 6.43 7.34 19.80
N ASN A 64 7.30 6.74 18.99
CA ASN A 64 8.31 5.79 19.46
C ASN A 64 9.56 5.93 18.58
N PRO A 65 10.78 6.00 19.13
CA PRO A 65 12.00 6.21 18.36
C PRO A 65 12.27 5.10 17.32
N THR A 66 11.86 3.85 17.57
CA THR A 66 12.02 2.76 16.61
C THR A 66 11.06 2.93 15.42
N GLU A 67 9.82 3.29 15.71
CA GLU A 67 8.80 3.58 14.68
C GLU A 67 9.19 4.80 13.85
N ASP A 68 9.74 5.85 14.48
CA ASP A 68 10.18 7.07 13.82
C ASP A 68 11.24 6.80 12.74
N VAL A 69 12.20 5.91 13.00
CA VAL A 69 13.18 5.49 11.96
C VAL A 69 12.49 4.79 10.80
N PHE A 70 11.51 3.93 11.06
CA PHE A 70 10.74 3.27 10.00
C PHE A 70 9.94 4.28 9.18
N GLU A 71 9.27 5.22 9.83
CA GLU A 71 8.49 6.29 9.20
C GLU A 71 9.35 7.19 8.31
N GLN A 72 10.50 7.67 8.83
CA GLN A 72 11.44 8.48 8.06
C GLN A 72 11.97 7.74 6.83
N ARG A 73 12.33 6.48 6.99
CA ARG A 73 12.88 5.65 5.91
C ARG A 73 11.89 5.42 4.80
N ILE A 74 10.68 4.98 5.12
CA ILE A 74 9.66 4.72 4.10
C ILE A 74 9.18 6.01 3.42
N ALA A 75 9.09 7.14 4.15
CA ALA A 75 8.79 8.44 3.55
C ALA A 75 9.84 8.83 2.51
N ALA A 76 11.14 8.68 2.83
CA ALA A 76 12.21 8.97 1.89
C ALA A 76 12.21 8.03 0.66
N LEU A 77 11.88 6.75 0.86
CA LEU A 77 11.80 5.78 -0.23
C LEU A 77 10.65 6.07 -1.20
N GLU A 78 9.49 6.51 -0.71
CA GLU A 78 8.34 6.94 -1.53
C GLU A 78 8.51 8.35 -2.12
N GLY A 79 9.44 9.15 -1.60
CA GLY A 79 9.60 10.57 -1.98
C GLY A 79 8.58 11.50 -1.31
N GLY A 80 8.00 11.06 -0.18
CA GLY A 80 7.12 11.85 0.67
C GLY A 80 7.85 12.73 1.67
N VAL A 81 7.11 13.62 2.32
CA VAL A 81 7.65 14.55 3.34
C VAL A 81 7.59 13.98 4.74
N ALA A 82 6.64 13.06 5.00
CA ALA A 82 6.45 12.40 6.28
C ALA A 82 5.67 11.09 6.12
N ALA A 83 5.75 10.21 7.10
CA ALA A 83 4.94 9.00 7.17
C ALA A 83 4.41 8.74 8.58
N LEU A 84 3.39 7.89 8.67
CA LEU A 84 2.80 7.41 9.91
C LEU A 84 2.64 5.90 9.84
N ALA A 85 3.31 5.20 10.74
CA ALA A 85 3.17 3.76 10.92
C ALA A 85 1.92 3.43 11.76
N VAL A 86 1.19 2.39 11.34
CA VAL A 86 -0.04 1.93 11.97
C VAL A 86 -0.13 0.41 12.03
N ALA A 87 -1.06 -0.11 12.81
CA ALA A 87 -1.17 -1.53 13.16
C ALA A 87 -1.40 -2.48 11.98
N SER A 88 -1.93 -2.00 10.86
CA SER A 88 -2.22 -2.82 9.67
C SER A 88 -2.39 -1.98 8.41
N GLY A 89 -2.33 -2.61 7.24
CA GLY A 89 -2.71 -1.95 5.97
C GLY A 89 -4.16 -1.48 5.97
N ALA A 90 -5.07 -2.26 6.55
CA ALA A 90 -6.47 -1.83 6.72
C ALA A 90 -6.58 -0.55 7.57
N ALA A 91 -5.83 -0.44 8.68
CA ALA A 91 -5.78 0.77 9.48
C ALA A 91 -5.19 1.96 8.70
N ALA A 92 -4.20 1.73 7.83
CA ALA A 92 -3.64 2.77 6.99
C ALA A 92 -4.69 3.35 6.02
N ILE A 93 -5.44 2.49 5.35
CA ILE A 93 -6.52 2.88 4.44
C ILE A 93 -7.64 3.60 5.20
N THR A 94 -8.12 3.01 6.30
CA THR A 94 -9.18 3.60 7.13
C THR A 94 -8.79 4.99 7.61
N TYR A 95 -7.61 5.15 8.19
CA TYR A 95 -7.16 6.44 8.70
C TYR A 95 -6.91 7.46 7.58
N ALA A 96 -6.40 7.05 6.43
CA ALA A 96 -6.21 7.95 5.31
C ALA A 96 -7.54 8.53 4.80
N ILE A 97 -8.59 7.72 4.75
CA ILE A 97 -9.92 8.12 4.32
C ILE A 97 -10.64 8.94 5.41
N GLU A 98 -10.74 8.41 6.63
CA GLU A 98 -11.46 9.08 7.74
C GLU A 98 -10.81 10.40 8.16
N ASN A 99 -9.51 10.60 7.89
CA ASN A 99 -8.82 11.83 8.17
C ASN A 99 -9.43 13.06 7.46
N ILE A 100 -10.01 12.85 6.30
CA ILE A 100 -10.52 13.92 5.42
C ILE A 100 -11.99 13.77 5.06
N THR A 101 -12.67 12.75 5.60
CA THR A 101 -14.10 12.52 5.40
C THR A 101 -14.87 12.60 6.73
N LYS A 102 -16.16 12.82 6.63
CA LYS A 102 -17.15 12.77 7.72
C LYS A 102 -18.50 12.35 7.18
N ALA A 103 -19.45 12.10 8.06
CA ALA A 103 -20.84 11.80 7.65
C ALA A 103 -21.38 12.85 6.65
N GLY A 104 -21.95 12.38 5.54
CA GLY A 104 -22.43 13.17 4.42
C GLY A 104 -21.39 13.43 3.32
N ASP A 105 -20.15 12.98 3.48
CA ASP A 105 -19.13 13.04 2.43
C ASP A 105 -19.18 11.81 1.51
N HIS A 106 -18.49 11.92 0.38
CA HIS A 106 -18.44 10.91 -0.67
C HIS A 106 -17.00 10.59 -1.08
N VAL A 107 -16.79 9.33 -1.49
CA VAL A 107 -15.51 8.79 -2.00
C VAL A 107 -15.73 8.25 -3.41
N VAL A 108 -14.75 8.42 -4.30
CA VAL A 108 -14.68 7.70 -5.56
C VAL A 108 -13.53 6.70 -5.47
N ALA A 109 -13.77 5.45 -5.84
CA ALA A 109 -12.76 4.39 -5.77
C ALA A 109 -12.76 3.54 -7.04
N ALA A 110 -11.59 3.06 -7.45
CA ALA A 110 -11.48 2.09 -8.53
C ALA A 110 -12.14 0.75 -8.14
N LYS A 111 -12.72 0.02 -9.13
CA LYS A 111 -13.31 -1.30 -8.91
C LYS A 111 -12.27 -2.39 -8.67
N ASN A 112 -11.09 -2.28 -9.27
CA ASN A 112 -10.01 -3.27 -9.26
C ASN A 112 -9.06 -3.10 -8.07
N ILE A 113 -9.61 -3.00 -6.87
CA ILE A 113 -8.87 -2.84 -5.61
C ILE A 113 -8.96 -4.10 -4.73
N TYR A 114 -8.16 -4.14 -3.68
CA TYR A 114 -8.17 -5.22 -2.69
C TYR A 114 -9.57 -5.45 -2.11
N GLY A 115 -10.01 -6.72 -2.07
CA GLY A 115 -11.37 -7.07 -1.62
C GLY A 115 -11.72 -6.59 -0.20
N GLY A 116 -10.74 -6.50 0.70
CA GLY A 116 -10.96 -5.94 2.04
C GLY A 116 -11.22 -4.43 2.01
N THR A 117 -10.56 -3.70 1.11
CA THR A 117 -10.81 -2.27 0.88
C THR A 117 -12.17 -2.05 0.22
N TYR A 118 -12.50 -2.87 -0.78
CA TYR A 118 -13.82 -2.85 -1.41
C TYR A 118 -14.92 -3.05 -0.36
N ASN A 119 -14.80 -4.09 0.46
CA ASN A 119 -15.79 -4.38 1.52
C ASN A 119 -15.90 -3.25 2.56
N PHE A 120 -14.78 -2.63 2.93
CA PHE A 120 -14.78 -1.48 3.83
C PHE A 120 -15.54 -0.30 3.23
N LEU A 121 -15.27 0.04 1.98
CA LEU A 121 -15.89 1.16 1.27
C LEU A 121 -17.37 0.93 0.95
N GLU A 122 -17.74 -0.30 0.57
CA GLU A 122 -19.12 -0.64 0.15
C GLU A 122 -20.08 -0.86 1.35
N HIS A 123 -19.59 -1.51 2.42
CA HIS A 123 -20.46 -1.99 3.48
C HIS A 123 -20.22 -1.33 4.83
N THR A 124 -18.97 -1.04 5.19
CA THR A 124 -18.64 -0.51 6.51
C THR A 124 -18.72 1.02 6.56
N LEU A 125 -18.19 1.68 5.57
CA LEU A 125 -18.13 3.14 5.52
C LEU A 125 -19.51 3.82 5.46
N PRO A 126 -20.52 3.26 4.76
CA PRO A 126 -21.89 3.78 4.80
C PRO A 126 -22.53 3.81 6.18
N ASP A 127 -22.18 2.89 7.09
CA ASP A 127 -22.66 2.90 8.48
C ASP A 127 -22.18 4.15 9.26
N TYR A 128 -21.09 4.77 8.78
CA TYR A 128 -20.57 6.07 9.27
C TYR A 128 -21.09 7.26 8.46
N GLY A 129 -22.01 7.00 7.52
CA GLY A 129 -22.64 8.03 6.68
C GLY A 129 -21.76 8.58 5.57
N ILE A 130 -20.78 7.83 5.11
CA ILE A 130 -19.89 8.18 4.00
C ILE A 130 -20.17 7.21 2.86
N GLU A 131 -20.57 7.73 1.70
CA GLU A 131 -20.93 6.94 0.53
C GLU A 131 -19.76 6.78 -0.41
N THR A 132 -19.74 5.68 -1.17
CA THR A 132 -18.69 5.41 -2.17
C THR A 132 -19.30 5.12 -3.53
N THR A 133 -18.72 5.68 -4.60
CA THR A 133 -18.99 5.26 -5.98
C THR A 133 -17.77 4.54 -6.53
N PHE A 134 -17.95 3.29 -6.95
CA PHE A 134 -16.93 2.51 -7.62
C PHE A 134 -16.97 2.74 -9.13
N VAL A 135 -15.80 2.97 -9.72
CA VAL A 135 -15.65 3.30 -11.14
C VAL A 135 -14.70 2.36 -11.86
N ASP A 136 -14.90 2.19 -13.14
CA ASP A 136 -13.85 1.70 -14.02
C ASP A 136 -12.80 2.79 -14.20
N ILE A 137 -11.64 2.62 -13.54
CA ILE A 137 -10.57 3.63 -13.53
C ILE A 137 -9.94 3.84 -14.91
N PHE A 138 -10.13 2.93 -15.85
CA PHE A 138 -9.68 3.03 -17.23
C PHE A 138 -10.64 3.85 -18.10
N ASN A 139 -11.83 4.18 -17.61
CA ASN A 139 -12.82 5.04 -18.24
C ASN A 139 -12.84 6.42 -17.58
N GLU A 140 -12.07 7.37 -18.12
CA GLU A 140 -11.97 8.73 -17.56
C GLU A 140 -13.33 9.47 -17.46
N ASP A 141 -14.25 9.24 -18.39
CA ASP A 141 -15.58 9.86 -18.37
C ASP A 141 -16.43 9.31 -17.22
N GLU A 142 -16.34 8.00 -16.92
CA GLU A 142 -16.99 7.39 -15.76
C GLU A 142 -16.42 7.97 -14.46
N VAL A 143 -15.11 8.10 -14.36
CA VAL A 143 -14.45 8.69 -13.17
C VAL A 143 -14.93 10.12 -12.94
N ARG A 144 -14.92 10.98 -13.98
CA ARG A 144 -15.40 12.38 -13.87
C ARG A 144 -16.88 12.45 -13.50
N ALA A 145 -17.70 11.61 -14.12
CA ALA A 145 -19.15 11.58 -13.86
C ALA A 145 -19.50 11.12 -12.43
N ALA A 146 -18.65 10.32 -11.79
CA ALA A 146 -18.83 9.85 -10.42
C ALA A 146 -18.50 10.91 -9.36
N ILE A 147 -17.70 11.92 -9.69
CA ILE A 147 -17.28 12.95 -8.73
C ILE A 147 -18.43 13.93 -8.48
N GLN A 148 -18.80 14.08 -7.21
CA GLN A 148 -19.86 14.94 -6.70
C GLN A 148 -19.27 16.14 -5.94
N ASP A 149 -20.10 17.12 -5.57
CA ASP A 149 -19.66 18.30 -4.81
C ASP A 149 -19.06 17.92 -3.44
N ASN A 150 -19.63 16.89 -2.80
CA ASN A 150 -19.20 16.35 -1.51
C ASN A 150 -18.13 15.26 -1.62
N THR A 151 -17.62 14.95 -2.81
CA THR A 151 -16.49 14.02 -2.98
C THR A 151 -15.23 14.59 -2.35
N LYS A 152 -14.51 13.76 -1.57
CA LYS A 152 -13.33 14.15 -0.82
C LYS A 152 -12.03 13.56 -1.35
N LEU A 153 -12.08 12.45 -2.04
CA LEU A 153 -10.88 11.78 -2.55
C LEU A 153 -11.21 10.84 -3.71
N LEU A 154 -10.19 10.55 -4.51
CA LEU A 154 -10.13 9.41 -5.43
C LEU A 154 -9.16 8.39 -4.85
N PHE A 155 -9.58 7.11 -4.79
CA PHE A 155 -8.77 6.00 -4.28
C PHE A 155 -8.48 4.99 -5.39
N ILE A 156 -7.19 4.63 -5.57
CA ILE A 156 -6.73 3.62 -6.54
C ILE A 156 -5.65 2.73 -5.95
N GLU A 157 -5.38 1.60 -6.59
CA GLU A 157 -4.16 0.80 -6.41
C GLU A 157 -3.24 0.98 -7.62
N THR A 158 -1.93 0.96 -7.42
CA THR A 158 -0.94 1.07 -8.52
C THR A 158 -1.06 -0.09 -9.50
N LEU A 159 -1.21 -1.29 -8.97
CA LEU A 159 -1.47 -2.54 -9.68
C LEU A 159 -2.77 -3.13 -9.13
N GLY A 160 -3.74 -3.31 -10.01
CA GLY A 160 -5.05 -3.84 -9.66
C GLY A 160 -4.99 -5.27 -9.08
N ASN A 161 -5.90 -5.56 -8.18
CA ASN A 161 -6.03 -6.87 -7.55
C ASN A 161 -7.30 -7.57 -8.07
N PRO A 162 -7.21 -8.78 -8.65
CA PRO A 162 -6.06 -9.69 -8.59
C PRO A 162 -5.17 -9.73 -9.87
N ASN A 163 -5.51 -9.01 -10.92
CA ASN A 163 -4.97 -9.22 -12.28
C ASN A 163 -3.72 -8.39 -12.60
N SER A 164 -3.26 -7.53 -11.67
CA SER A 164 -2.10 -6.64 -11.87
C SER A 164 -2.25 -5.65 -13.03
N ASP A 165 -3.49 -5.24 -13.35
CA ASP A 165 -3.72 -4.18 -14.32
C ASP A 165 -3.04 -2.89 -13.86
N VAL A 166 -2.33 -2.22 -14.76
CA VAL A 166 -1.58 -0.99 -14.44
C VAL A 166 -2.52 0.21 -14.55
N VAL A 167 -2.67 0.95 -13.45
CA VAL A 167 -3.46 2.18 -13.42
C VAL A 167 -2.59 3.37 -13.85
N ASP A 168 -3.12 4.25 -14.71
CA ASP A 168 -2.46 5.51 -15.08
C ASP A 168 -2.57 6.54 -13.93
N ILE A 169 -1.56 6.56 -13.09
CA ILE A 169 -1.51 7.42 -11.89
C ILE A 169 -1.59 8.90 -12.26
N GLU A 170 -0.90 9.32 -13.33
CA GLU A 170 -0.90 10.72 -13.76
C GLU A 170 -2.28 11.17 -14.21
N LYS A 171 -3.00 10.35 -14.96
CA LYS A 171 -4.38 10.65 -15.37
C LYS A 171 -5.33 10.69 -14.18
N ALA A 172 -5.25 9.72 -13.27
CA ALA A 172 -6.05 9.70 -12.06
C ALA A 172 -5.80 10.94 -11.18
N ALA A 173 -4.53 11.34 -11.02
CA ALA A 173 -4.15 12.54 -10.30
C ALA A 173 -4.70 13.82 -10.98
N ALA A 174 -4.58 13.91 -12.30
CA ALA A 174 -5.11 15.06 -13.04
C ALA A 174 -6.62 15.22 -12.83
N ILE A 175 -7.39 14.13 -12.93
CA ILE A 175 -8.85 14.16 -12.72
C ILE A 175 -9.16 14.55 -11.26
N ALA A 176 -8.49 13.99 -10.28
CA ALA A 176 -8.70 14.34 -8.88
C ALA A 176 -8.43 15.84 -8.62
N HIS A 177 -7.32 16.35 -9.13
CA HIS A 177 -6.91 17.74 -8.95
C HIS A 177 -7.82 18.73 -9.72
N GLU A 178 -8.35 18.39 -10.91
CA GLU A 178 -9.39 19.17 -11.61
C GLU A 178 -10.61 19.46 -10.71
N HIS A 179 -10.91 18.54 -9.78
CA HIS A 179 -12.03 18.63 -8.84
C HIS A 179 -11.62 19.08 -7.42
N ASN A 180 -10.38 19.51 -7.23
CA ASN A 180 -9.81 19.95 -5.94
C ASN A 180 -9.92 18.87 -4.85
N ILE A 181 -9.71 17.60 -5.19
CA ILE A 181 -9.64 16.47 -4.27
C ILE A 181 -8.29 15.76 -4.40
N PRO A 182 -7.74 15.18 -3.32
CA PRO A 182 -6.49 14.41 -3.38
C PRO A 182 -6.69 13.04 -4.03
N LEU A 183 -5.60 12.54 -4.63
CA LEU A 183 -5.44 11.15 -5.03
C LEU A 183 -4.75 10.37 -3.91
N ILE A 184 -5.40 9.32 -3.41
CA ILE A 184 -4.81 8.34 -2.50
C ILE A 184 -4.49 7.06 -3.28
N VAL A 185 -3.25 6.58 -3.19
CA VAL A 185 -2.78 5.40 -3.91
C VAL A 185 -2.32 4.33 -2.94
N ASP A 186 -2.87 3.14 -3.03
CA ASP A 186 -2.28 1.95 -2.39
C ASP A 186 -1.17 1.40 -3.29
N ASN A 187 0.08 1.53 -2.83
CA ASN A 187 1.27 1.11 -3.54
C ASN A 187 1.84 -0.22 -3.02
N THR A 188 1.01 -1.01 -2.34
CA THR A 188 1.44 -2.26 -1.71
C THR A 188 2.06 -3.25 -2.69
N PHE A 189 1.48 -3.42 -3.90
CA PHE A 189 1.93 -4.42 -4.87
C PHE A 189 3.17 -3.99 -5.66
N ALA A 190 3.32 -2.69 -5.93
CA ALA A 190 4.47 -2.19 -6.66
C ALA A 190 5.66 -1.89 -5.75
N THR A 191 5.45 -1.43 -4.53
CA THR A 191 6.49 -0.91 -3.62
C THR A 191 7.16 0.37 -4.15
N PRO A 192 7.80 1.17 -3.29
CA PRO A 192 8.54 2.35 -3.76
C PRO A 192 9.78 2.01 -4.60
N TYR A 193 10.17 0.74 -4.64
CA TYR A 193 11.29 0.30 -5.48
C TYR A 193 10.93 0.25 -6.97
N LEU A 194 9.73 -0.19 -7.32
CA LEU A 194 9.30 -0.27 -8.71
C LEU A 194 8.69 1.04 -9.21
N VAL A 195 7.82 1.67 -8.40
CA VAL A 195 7.18 2.94 -8.75
C VAL A 195 6.91 3.77 -7.50
N ARG A 196 7.06 5.09 -7.62
CA ARG A 196 6.75 6.07 -6.59
C ARG A 196 5.58 6.92 -7.04
N PRO A 197 4.36 6.64 -6.60
CA PRO A 197 3.16 7.34 -7.05
C PRO A 197 3.21 8.86 -6.85
N ILE A 198 3.91 9.35 -5.81
CA ILE A 198 4.10 10.78 -5.52
C ILE A 198 4.84 11.51 -6.67
N GLU A 199 5.71 10.82 -7.39
CA GLU A 199 6.41 11.40 -8.56
C GLU A 199 5.46 11.61 -9.76
N TYR A 200 4.31 10.91 -9.75
CA TYR A 200 3.28 10.94 -10.78
C TYR A 200 1.98 11.64 -10.34
N GLY A 201 2.02 12.40 -9.25
CA GLY A 201 0.92 13.26 -8.81
C GLY A 201 0.04 12.69 -7.70
N ALA A 202 0.32 11.50 -7.16
CA ALA A 202 -0.36 11.05 -5.95
C ALA A 202 -0.04 11.96 -4.77
N ASP A 203 -1.06 12.24 -3.96
CA ASP A 203 -0.92 13.12 -2.79
C ASP A 203 -0.62 12.33 -1.53
N ILE A 204 -1.29 11.19 -1.37
CA ILE A 204 -1.13 10.28 -0.25
C ILE A 204 -0.88 8.87 -0.79
N VAL A 205 0.09 8.19 -0.21
CA VAL A 205 0.38 6.78 -0.50
C VAL A 205 0.16 5.95 0.75
N VAL A 206 -0.47 4.78 0.59
CA VAL A 206 -0.63 3.81 1.67
C VAL A 206 0.02 2.48 1.31
N HIS A 207 0.46 1.75 2.32
CA HIS A 207 0.94 0.38 2.18
C HIS A 207 0.41 -0.53 3.27
N SER A 208 0.11 -1.75 2.90
CA SER A 208 0.20 -2.86 3.84
C SER A 208 1.67 -3.26 3.98
N ALA A 209 2.33 -2.79 5.05
CA ALA A 209 3.72 -3.14 5.33
C ALA A 209 3.91 -4.65 5.57
N THR A 210 2.83 -5.36 5.89
CA THR A 210 2.72 -6.83 5.99
C THR A 210 3.26 -7.56 4.77
N LYS A 211 3.12 -6.94 3.57
CA LYS A 211 3.43 -7.53 2.26
C LYS A 211 4.93 -7.39 1.95
N PHE A 212 5.31 -6.85 0.80
CA PHE A 212 6.72 -6.74 0.38
C PHE A 212 7.64 -6.01 1.37
N ILE A 213 7.14 -5.03 2.13
CA ILE A 213 7.97 -4.29 3.10
C ILE A 213 8.49 -5.26 4.16
N GLY A 214 7.62 -6.02 4.82
CA GLY A 214 8.05 -7.11 5.73
C GLY A 214 8.64 -8.30 4.99
N GLY A 215 7.93 -8.78 3.98
CA GLY A 215 8.37 -9.77 3.00
C GLY A 215 8.44 -11.22 3.46
N HIS A 216 8.15 -11.52 4.73
CA HIS A 216 8.37 -12.85 5.32
C HIS A 216 7.13 -13.43 5.99
N GLY A 217 5.97 -12.79 5.87
CA GLY A 217 4.72 -13.26 6.50
C GLY A 217 4.75 -13.30 8.03
N THR A 218 5.65 -12.56 8.67
CA THR A 218 5.92 -12.65 10.12
C THR A 218 5.20 -11.61 10.96
N THR A 219 4.80 -10.48 10.38
CA THR A 219 4.22 -9.38 11.13
C THR A 219 3.21 -8.58 10.31
N ILE A 220 2.25 -7.99 10.99
CA ILE A 220 1.20 -7.15 10.40
C ILE A 220 1.50 -5.70 10.72
N GLY A 221 1.34 -4.82 9.72
CA GLY A 221 1.46 -3.39 9.87
C GLY A 221 1.04 -2.65 8.62
N GLY A 222 0.89 -1.35 8.74
CA GLY A 222 0.60 -0.44 7.64
C GLY A 222 1.38 0.86 7.78
N VAL A 223 1.39 1.64 6.71
CA VAL A 223 2.00 2.96 6.73
C VAL A 223 1.26 3.89 5.77
N ILE A 224 1.17 5.15 6.16
CA ILE A 224 0.59 6.24 5.38
C ILE A 224 1.71 7.24 5.10
N ILE A 225 1.91 7.59 3.84
CA ILE A 225 2.94 8.55 3.41
C ILE A 225 2.24 9.80 2.87
N ASP A 226 2.65 10.96 3.39
CA ASP A 226 2.19 12.27 2.94
C ASP A 226 3.14 12.81 1.88
N GLY A 227 2.62 13.11 0.70
CA GLY A 227 3.38 13.74 -0.39
C GLY A 227 3.70 15.20 -0.13
N GLY A 228 2.95 15.86 0.76
CA GLY A 228 3.14 17.24 1.19
C GLY A 228 2.91 18.29 0.10
N LYS A 229 2.27 17.93 -1.02
CA LYS A 229 2.09 18.80 -2.18
C LYS A 229 0.65 19.28 -2.42
N PHE A 230 -0.34 18.58 -1.87
CA PHE A 230 -1.73 18.95 -2.05
C PHE A 230 -2.05 20.25 -1.30
N ASP A 231 -2.65 21.20 -1.99
CA ASP A 231 -3.05 22.50 -1.43
C ASP A 231 -4.41 22.38 -0.73
N TRP A 232 -4.37 22.00 0.55
CA TRP A 232 -5.56 21.83 1.39
C TRP A 232 -6.36 23.11 1.56
N GLU A 233 -5.69 24.28 1.57
CA GLU A 233 -6.33 25.59 1.74
C GLU A 233 -7.04 26.02 0.44
N ALA A 234 -6.35 25.95 -0.70
CA ALA A 234 -6.92 26.31 -1.98
C ALA A 234 -8.07 25.39 -2.41
N SER A 235 -8.05 24.12 -2.02
CA SER A 235 -9.14 23.19 -2.25
C SER A 235 -10.47 23.64 -1.66
N GLY A 236 -10.46 24.23 -0.47
CA GLY A 236 -11.66 24.68 0.25
C GLY A 236 -12.57 23.56 0.78
N LYS A 237 -12.19 22.28 0.55
CA LYS A 237 -13.02 21.11 0.93
C LYS A 237 -12.65 20.50 2.29
N PHE A 238 -11.55 20.93 2.92
CA PHE A 238 -10.94 20.26 4.09
C PHE A 238 -10.78 21.19 5.30
N PRO A 239 -11.88 21.75 5.87
CA PRO A 239 -11.81 22.67 7.00
C PRO A 239 -11.13 22.03 8.24
N SER A 240 -11.24 20.72 8.41
CA SER A 240 -10.63 20.01 9.54
C SER A 240 -9.09 20.02 9.54
N LEU A 241 -8.44 20.31 8.41
CA LEU A 241 -6.99 20.49 8.29
C LEU A 241 -6.60 21.98 8.37
N VAL A 242 -7.47 22.87 7.89
CA VAL A 242 -7.17 24.31 7.67
C VAL A 242 -7.59 25.16 8.86
N GLU A 243 -8.76 24.88 9.45
CA GLU A 243 -9.31 25.65 10.55
C GLU A 243 -8.70 25.24 11.91
N PRO A 244 -8.68 26.14 12.90
CA PRO A 244 -8.24 25.81 14.26
C PRO A 244 -9.03 24.64 14.85
N ASN A 245 -8.32 23.60 15.26
CA ASN A 245 -8.94 22.38 15.80
C ASN A 245 -9.27 22.53 17.29
N PRO A 246 -10.54 22.46 17.71
CA PRO A 246 -10.92 22.68 19.10
C PRO A 246 -10.46 21.55 20.04
N SER A 247 -10.27 20.33 19.54
CA SER A 247 -9.80 19.19 20.35
C SER A 247 -8.29 19.16 20.50
N TYR A 248 -7.55 20.01 19.76
CA TYR A 248 -6.10 20.07 19.80
C TYR A 248 -5.59 21.52 19.94
N HIS A 249 -5.96 22.18 21.02
CA HIS A 249 -5.47 23.52 21.42
C HIS A 249 -5.63 24.62 20.37
N GLY A 250 -6.54 24.48 19.38
CA GLY A 250 -6.74 25.44 18.31
C GLY A 250 -5.69 25.37 17.20
N VAL A 251 -4.92 24.29 17.10
CA VAL A 251 -3.94 24.07 16.02
C VAL A 251 -4.64 24.02 14.66
N SER A 252 -4.15 24.79 13.70
CA SER A 252 -4.42 24.62 12.26
C SER A 252 -3.32 23.78 11.66
N PHE A 253 -3.62 22.54 11.25
CA PHE A 253 -2.58 21.60 10.81
C PHE A 253 -1.80 22.11 9.60
N THR A 254 -2.48 22.76 8.62
CA THR A 254 -1.80 23.33 7.45
C THR A 254 -0.88 24.48 7.81
N LYS A 255 -1.28 25.38 8.73
CA LYS A 255 -0.52 26.57 9.10
C LYS A 255 0.59 26.29 10.10
N ASP A 256 0.29 25.46 11.10
CA ASP A 256 1.19 25.24 12.23
C ASP A 256 2.17 24.10 11.98
N VAL A 257 1.82 23.13 11.11
CA VAL A 257 2.65 21.95 10.76
C VAL A 257 3.20 22.04 9.34
N GLY A 258 2.46 22.63 8.41
CA GLY A 258 2.88 22.77 7.01
C GLY A 258 2.72 21.46 6.21
N ALA A 259 3.76 21.09 5.45
CA ALA A 259 3.70 20.00 4.48
C ALA A 259 3.29 18.63 5.05
N ALA A 260 3.57 18.36 6.32
CA ALA A 260 3.21 17.10 7.00
C ALA A 260 1.83 17.15 7.71
N ALA A 261 0.97 18.10 7.33
CA ALA A 261 -0.33 18.34 7.97
C ALA A 261 -1.22 17.10 7.99
N PHE A 262 -1.26 16.34 6.91
CA PHE A 262 -2.13 15.18 6.76
C PHE A 262 -1.80 14.08 7.78
N VAL A 263 -0.58 13.59 7.81
CA VAL A 263 -0.17 12.51 8.75
C VAL A 263 -0.09 12.99 10.19
N THR A 264 0.24 14.27 10.42
CA THR A 264 0.27 14.85 11.77
C THR A 264 -1.13 14.91 12.38
N LYS A 265 -2.14 15.27 11.58
CA LYS A 265 -3.54 15.25 12.04
C LYS A 265 -3.99 13.83 12.39
N ILE A 266 -3.64 12.81 11.57
CA ILE A 266 -3.95 11.42 11.91
C ILE A 266 -3.32 11.03 13.24
N ARG A 267 -2.03 11.33 13.44
CA ARG A 267 -1.31 11.04 14.68
C ARG A 267 -1.95 11.70 15.89
N ALA A 268 -2.27 13.00 15.76
CA ALA A 268 -2.79 13.81 16.86
C ALA A 268 -4.24 13.47 17.24
N LEU A 269 -5.05 12.98 16.30
CA LEU A 269 -6.47 12.72 16.50
C LEU A 269 -6.79 11.22 16.36
N LEU A 270 -6.83 10.67 15.15
CA LEU A 270 -7.30 9.29 14.91
C LEU A 270 -6.46 8.24 15.63
N LEU A 271 -5.14 8.29 15.50
CA LEU A 271 -4.25 7.34 16.16
C LEU A 271 -4.34 7.47 17.69
N ARG A 272 -4.39 8.70 18.19
CA ARG A 272 -4.54 8.96 19.63
C ARG A 272 -5.83 8.39 20.19
N ASP A 273 -6.95 8.59 19.48
CA ASP A 273 -8.29 8.35 20.01
C ASP A 273 -8.77 6.92 19.74
N THR A 274 -8.38 6.30 18.61
CA THR A 274 -8.83 4.96 18.19
C THR A 274 -7.75 3.88 18.32
N GLY A 275 -6.47 4.25 18.41
CA GLY A 275 -5.41 3.42 18.96
C GLY A 275 -4.81 2.34 18.07
N ALA A 276 -4.92 2.43 16.73
CA ALA A 276 -4.29 1.47 15.81
C ALA A 276 -2.76 1.68 15.69
N THR A 277 -2.06 1.68 16.83
CA THR A 277 -0.61 1.90 16.90
C THR A 277 0.18 0.67 16.48
N LEU A 278 1.32 0.88 15.84
CA LEU A 278 2.27 -0.19 15.52
C LEU A 278 3.07 -0.56 16.79
N SER A 279 3.54 -1.79 16.88
CA SER A 279 4.50 -2.20 17.90
C SER A 279 5.92 -1.85 17.46
N PRO A 280 6.80 -1.35 18.37
CA PRO A 280 8.21 -1.09 18.05
C PRO A 280 8.97 -2.36 17.61
N VAL A 281 8.56 -3.55 18.07
CA VAL A 281 9.10 -4.83 17.57
C VAL A 281 8.73 -5.04 16.11
N HIS A 282 7.48 -4.73 15.72
CA HIS A 282 7.05 -4.80 14.33
C HIS A 282 7.78 -3.77 13.46
N ALA A 283 7.94 -2.54 13.95
CA ALA A 283 8.72 -1.50 13.26
C ALA A 283 10.16 -1.97 13.00
N PHE A 284 10.80 -2.61 13.98
CA PHE A 284 12.13 -3.18 13.80
C PHE A 284 12.16 -4.27 12.72
N ILE A 285 11.17 -5.17 12.69
CA ILE A 285 11.06 -6.21 11.65
C ILE A 285 10.88 -5.56 10.27
N PHE A 286 10.05 -4.52 10.15
CA PHE A 286 9.89 -3.77 8.90
C PHE A 286 11.15 -3.04 8.47
N LEU A 287 11.92 -2.49 9.39
CA LEU A 287 13.23 -1.90 9.09
C LEU A 287 14.18 -2.92 8.47
N GLN A 288 14.25 -4.14 9.03
CA GLN A 288 15.04 -5.23 8.44
C GLN A 288 14.52 -5.63 7.07
N GLY A 289 13.20 -5.65 6.88
CA GLY A 289 12.59 -5.90 5.58
C GLY A 289 12.95 -4.82 4.55
N LEU A 290 12.91 -3.54 4.93
CA LEU A 290 13.29 -2.43 4.05
C LEU A 290 14.75 -2.50 3.60
N GLU A 291 15.67 -2.93 4.47
CA GLU A 291 17.10 -3.02 4.16
C GLU A 291 17.41 -3.97 2.99
N THR A 292 16.51 -4.89 2.68
CA THR A 292 16.65 -5.85 1.56
C THR A 292 15.53 -5.73 0.53
N LEU A 293 14.71 -4.66 0.58
CA LEU A 293 13.52 -4.53 -0.26
C LEU A 293 13.88 -4.60 -1.74
N SER A 294 14.85 -3.81 -2.20
CA SER A 294 15.26 -3.79 -3.60
C SER A 294 15.72 -5.16 -4.10
N LEU A 295 16.55 -5.85 -3.31
CA LEU A 295 17.07 -7.18 -3.65
C LEU A 295 15.97 -8.23 -3.78
N ARG A 296 15.00 -8.19 -2.86
CA ARG A 296 13.87 -9.13 -2.87
C ARG A 296 12.92 -8.85 -4.03
N VAL A 297 12.51 -7.59 -4.19
CA VAL A 297 11.57 -7.20 -5.25
C VAL A 297 12.15 -7.46 -6.63
N GLU A 298 13.43 -7.18 -6.85
CA GLU A 298 14.11 -7.52 -8.10
C GLU A 298 14.06 -9.03 -8.39
N ARG A 299 14.34 -9.87 -7.39
CA ARG A 299 14.27 -11.33 -7.54
C ARG A 299 12.84 -11.81 -7.77
N HIS A 300 11.85 -11.28 -7.04
CA HIS A 300 10.43 -11.57 -7.26
C HIS A 300 10.01 -11.29 -8.71
N VAL A 301 10.37 -10.12 -9.23
CA VAL A 301 10.05 -9.71 -10.61
C VAL A 301 10.74 -10.60 -11.63
N GLN A 302 12.05 -10.87 -11.45
CA GLN A 302 12.80 -11.74 -12.36
C GLN A 302 12.19 -13.14 -12.44
N ASN A 303 11.81 -13.73 -11.31
CA ASN A 303 11.15 -15.02 -11.26
C ASN A 303 9.76 -14.96 -11.90
N ALA A 304 8.96 -13.94 -11.55
CA ALA A 304 7.60 -13.78 -12.08
C ALA A 304 7.57 -13.67 -13.60
N LEU A 305 8.46 -12.87 -14.20
CA LEU A 305 8.51 -12.74 -15.65
C LEU A 305 8.86 -14.05 -16.37
N LYS A 306 9.70 -14.90 -15.76
CA LYS A 306 10.00 -16.23 -16.29
C LYS A 306 8.81 -17.18 -16.14
N VAL A 307 8.08 -17.12 -15.04
CA VAL A 307 6.84 -17.90 -14.85
C VAL A 307 5.76 -17.43 -15.83
N VAL A 308 5.61 -16.12 -16.05
CA VAL A 308 4.68 -15.55 -17.04
C VAL A 308 4.99 -16.09 -18.44
N GLU A 309 6.26 -16.08 -18.85
CA GLU A 309 6.68 -16.60 -20.15
C GLU A 309 6.44 -18.12 -20.29
N TYR A 310 6.73 -18.87 -19.21
CA TYR A 310 6.43 -20.32 -19.16
C TYR A 310 4.92 -20.58 -19.31
N LEU A 311 4.08 -19.93 -18.49
CA LEU A 311 2.62 -20.12 -18.51
C LEU A 311 2.00 -19.68 -19.85
N LYS A 312 2.46 -18.58 -20.43
CA LYS A 312 1.99 -18.10 -21.73
C LYS A 312 2.14 -19.14 -22.84
N ASN A 313 3.21 -19.93 -22.78
CA ASN A 313 3.51 -20.95 -23.77
C ASN A 313 2.98 -22.34 -23.41
N HIS A 314 2.41 -22.52 -22.20
CA HIS A 314 1.97 -23.81 -21.71
C HIS A 314 0.62 -24.25 -22.33
N PRO A 315 0.50 -25.48 -22.88
CA PRO A 315 -0.70 -25.92 -23.62
C PRO A 315 -1.98 -25.99 -22.76
N ALA A 316 -1.86 -26.18 -21.43
CA ALA A 316 -3.00 -26.22 -20.50
C ALA A 316 -3.43 -24.83 -20.00
N VAL A 317 -2.75 -23.75 -20.37
CA VAL A 317 -3.10 -22.38 -19.98
C VAL A 317 -3.94 -21.73 -21.08
N GLU A 318 -5.04 -21.10 -20.69
CA GLU A 318 -5.92 -20.34 -21.56
C GLU A 318 -5.45 -18.89 -21.69
N LYS A 319 -5.12 -18.24 -20.58
CA LYS A 319 -4.73 -16.84 -20.51
C LYS A 319 -3.82 -16.57 -19.32
N VAL A 320 -2.90 -15.63 -19.47
CA VAL A 320 -2.11 -15.06 -18.37
C VAL A 320 -2.48 -13.59 -18.24
N ASN A 321 -2.99 -13.21 -17.07
CA ASN A 321 -3.34 -11.82 -16.76
C ASN A 321 -2.14 -11.13 -16.11
N HIS A 322 -1.21 -10.66 -16.94
CA HIS A 322 -0.04 -9.92 -16.53
C HIS A 322 0.26 -8.82 -17.55
N PRO A 323 0.53 -7.57 -17.14
CA PRO A 323 0.66 -6.45 -18.06
C PRO A 323 1.79 -6.59 -19.08
N SER A 324 2.85 -7.34 -18.77
CA SER A 324 3.96 -7.58 -19.73
C SER A 324 3.56 -8.41 -20.96
N VAL A 325 2.46 -9.15 -20.86
CA VAL A 325 1.95 -10.02 -21.94
C VAL A 325 0.50 -9.71 -22.30
N SER A 326 -0.01 -8.56 -21.85
CA SER A 326 -1.35 -8.08 -22.17
C SER A 326 -1.54 -7.89 -23.69
N ASP A 327 -2.71 -8.25 -24.21
CA ASP A 327 -3.10 -7.95 -25.61
C ASP A 327 -3.60 -6.49 -25.75
N ASP A 328 -3.84 -5.79 -24.65
CA ASP A 328 -4.24 -4.40 -24.62
C ASP A 328 -3.01 -3.48 -24.80
N PRO A 329 -2.96 -2.69 -25.90
CA PRO A 329 -1.84 -1.78 -26.15
C PRO A 329 -1.66 -0.72 -25.07
N ASP A 330 -2.75 -0.23 -24.44
CA ASP A 330 -2.71 0.78 -23.41
C ASP A 330 -2.06 0.21 -22.14
N GLN A 331 -2.39 -1.02 -21.76
CA GLN A 331 -1.74 -1.71 -20.65
C GLN A 331 -0.25 -1.94 -20.90
N GLN A 332 0.13 -2.28 -22.14
CA GLN A 332 1.55 -2.43 -22.49
C GLN A 332 2.31 -1.11 -22.41
N GLU A 333 1.68 0.00 -22.81
CA GLU A 333 2.29 1.34 -22.74
C GLU A 333 2.46 1.78 -21.28
N LEU A 334 1.42 1.63 -20.46
CA LEU A 334 1.45 1.93 -19.02
C LEU A 334 2.50 1.09 -18.30
N TYR A 335 2.59 -0.20 -18.63
CA TYR A 335 3.60 -1.07 -18.04
C TYR A 335 5.03 -0.61 -18.37
N LYS A 336 5.30 -0.23 -19.62
CA LYS A 336 6.61 0.33 -19.99
C LYS A 336 6.91 1.66 -19.32
N LYS A 337 5.88 2.49 -19.12
CA LYS A 337 6.00 3.80 -18.48
C LYS A 337 6.33 3.68 -16.99
N TYR A 338 5.55 2.90 -16.25
CA TYR A 338 5.65 2.81 -14.79
C TYR A 338 6.62 1.72 -14.31
N PHE A 339 6.85 0.69 -15.09
CA PHE A 339 7.66 -0.48 -14.72
C PHE A 339 8.79 -0.75 -15.73
N PRO A 340 9.70 0.20 -15.97
CA PRO A 340 10.77 0.03 -16.98
C PRO A 340 11.72 -1.13 -16.66
N ASN A 341 11.79 -1.54 -15.39
CA ASN A 341 12.61 -2.66 -14.92
C ASN A 341 11.79 -3.93 -14.63
N GLY A 342 10.52 -3.95 -15.08
CA GLY A 342 9.55 -5.02 -14.79
C GLY A 342 8.80 -4.79 -13.49
N GLY A 343 7.73 -5.54 -13.29
CA GLY A 343 6.85 -5.48 -12.13
C GLY A 343 5.82 -6.61 -12.17
N GLY A 344 4.93 -6.68 -11.17
CA GLY A 344 3.81 -7.61 -11.16
C GLY A 344 4.18 -9.04 -10.80
N SER A 345 4.82 -9.27 -9.66
CA SER A 345 5.10 -10.63 -9.17
C SER A 345 3.87 -11.33 -8.55
N ILE A 346 2.74 -10.63 -8.48
CA ILE A 346 1.44 -11.15 -8.08
C ILE A 346 0.52 -11.00 -9.29
N PHE A 347 0.03 -12.08 -9.85
CA PHE A 347 -0.78 -12.06 -11.04
C PHE A 347 -1.70 -13.29 -11.11
N THR A 348 -2.60 -13.35 -12.10
CA THR A 348 -3.47 -14.50 -12.31
C THR A 348 -3.22 -15.16 -13.65
N PHE A 349 -3.61 -16.42 -13.73
CA PHE A 349 -3.75 -17.11 -15.00
C PHE A 349 -5.01 -17.96 -15.00
N GLU A 350 -5.50 -18.33 -16.18
CA GLU A 350 -6.67 -19.17 -16.40
C GLU A 350 -6.20 -20.52 -16.94
N ILE A 351 -6.47 -21.59 -16.19
CA ILE A 351 -6.21 -22.96 -16.67
C ILE A 351 -7.33 -23.40 -17.60
N LYS A 352 -7.02 -24.13 -18.67
CA LYS A 352 -8.04 -24.72 -19.55
C LYS A 352 -8.85 -25.77 -18.79
N GLY A 353 -10.13 -25.49 -18.59
CA GLY A 353 -11.04 -26.35 -17.84
C GLY A 353 -12.00 -25.56 -16.98
N ASP A 354 -12.51 -26.18 -15.94
CA ASP A 354 -13.46 -25.61 -15.00
C ASP A 354 -12.83 -25.27 -13.64
N ALA A 355 -13.67 -24.82 -12.71
CA ALA A 355 -13.25 -24.49 -11.35
C ALA A 355 -12.66 -25.69 -10.60
N GLN A 356 -13.14 -26.92 -10.90
CA GLN A 356 -12.62 -28.12 -10.22
C GLN A 356 -11.19 -28.40 -10.68
N LYS A 357 -10.94 -28.28 -11.98
CA LYS A 357 -9.58 -28.46 -12.54
C LYS A 357 -8.58 -27.44 -11.98
N ALA A 358 -9.03 -26.18 -11.77
CA ALA A 358 -8.20 -25.16 -11.12
C ALA A 358 -7.84 -25.52 -9.67
N LYS A 359 -8.81 -26.05 -8.92
CA LYS A 359 -8.58 -26.52 -7.55
C LYS A 359 -7.69 -27.74 -7.50
N ASP A 360 -7.94 -28.74 -8.38
CA ASP A 360 -7.11 -29.95 -8.47
C ASP A 360 -5.66 -29.59 -8.80
N PHE A 361 -5.43 -28.62 -9.70
CA PHE A 361 -4.08 -28.11 -9.99
C PHE A 361 -3.42 -27.51 -8.74
N ILE A 362 -4.14 -26.65 -8.00
CA ILE A 362 -3.62 -26.03 -6.78
C ILE A 362 -3.29 -27.11 -5.72
N ASP A 363 -4.13 -28.12 -5.57
CA ASP A 363 -3.97 -29.17 -4.56
C ASP A 363 -2.78 -30.12 -4.87
N HIS A 364 -2.24 -30.09 -6.09
CA HIS A 364 -1.05 -30.84 -6.50
C HIS A 364 0.27 -30.06 -6.43
N LEU A 365 0.22 -28.74 -6.12
CA LEU A 365 1.43 -27.96 -5.90
C LEU A 365 2.06 -28.34 -4.55
N GLU A 366 3.36 -28.58 -4.54
CA GLU A 366 4.11 -28.95 -3.32
C GLU A 366 4.97 -27.79 -2.77
N LEU A 367 5.54 -26.96 -3.67
CA LEU A 367 6.35 -25.80 -3.31
C LEU A 367 5.48 -24.59 -2.94
N PHE A 368 4.43 -24.33 -3.71
CA PHE A 368 3.54 -23.23 -3.45
C PHE A 368 2.66 -23.47 -2.23
N SER A 369 2.61 -22.50 -1.31
CA SER A 369 1.70 -22.58 -0.17
C SER A 369 0.33 -22.03 -0.50
N LEU A 370 -0.72 -22.83 -0.29
CA LEU A 370 -2.12 -22.41 -0.43
C LEU A 370 -2.55 -21.63 0.81
N LEU A 371 -2.65 -20.29 0.69
CA LEU A 371 -3.06 -19.42 1.78
C LEU A 371 -3.49 -18.02 1.29
N ALA A 372 -4.21 -17.30 2.16
CA ALA A 372 -4.70 -15.95 1.87
C ALA A 372 -3.64 -14.88 2.19
N ASN A 373 -2.50 -14.92 1.50
CA ASN A 373 -1.47 -13.89 1.56
C ASN A 373 -0.86 -13.67 0.17
N VAL A 374 0.02 -12.68 0.05
CA VAL A 374 0.82 -12.36 -1.15
C VAL A 374 2.14 -11.71 -0.73
N ALA A 375 3.09 -11.62 -1.65
CA ALA A 375 4.34 -10.87 -1.45
C ALA A 375 5.24 -11.42 -0.32
N ASP A 376 5.14 -12.71 -0.04
CA ASP A 376 6.10 -13.45 0.78
C ASP A 376 7.30 -13.86 -0.07
N VAL A 377 8.46 -14.01 0.55
CA VAL A 377 9.66 -14.58 -0.11
C VAL A 377 9.44 -16.00 -0.61
N LYS A 378 8.43 -16.70 -0.09
CA LYS A 378 7.96 -18.00 -0.57
C LYS A 378 6.84 -17.82 -1.59
N SER A 379 6.80 -18.69 -2.58
CA SER A 379 5.73 -18.73 -3.58
C SER A 379 4.40 -19.17 -2.96
N LEU A 380 3.33 -18.42 -3.28
CA LEU A 380 1.99 -18.62 -2.74
C LEU A 380 0.98 -18.76 -3.86
N VAL A 381 -0.09 -19.50 -3.60
CA VAL A 381 -1.19 -19.73 -4.54
C VAL A 381 -2.53 -19.60 -3.83
N ILE A 382 -3.57 -19.17 -4.58
CA ILE A 382 -4.95 -19.21 -4.11
C ILE A 382 -5.93 -19.29 -5.29
N HIS A 383 -7.12 -19.84 -5.06
CA HIS A 383 -8.25 -19.80 -5.97
C HIS A 383 -9.17 -18.62 -5.61
N PRO A 384 -9.10 -17.47 -6.30
CA PRO A 384 -9.78 -16.24 -5.87
C PRO A 384 -11.29 -16.40 -5.71
N ALA A 385 -11.96 -17.01 -6.70
CA ALA A 385 -13.42 -17.14 -6.74
C ALA A 385 -14.00 -17.90 -5.53
N SER A 386 -13.29 -18.91 -4.99
CA SER A 386 -13.80 -19.67 -3.83
C SER A 386 -13.24 -19.21 -2.48
N THR A 387 -12.41 -18.16 -2.44
CA THR A 387 -11.72 -17.72 -1.22
C THR A 387 -11.79 -16.21 -1.03
N THR A 388 -10.83 -15.45 -1.56
CA THR A 388 -10.70 -14.00 -1.32
C THR A 388 -11.84 -13.16 -1.92
N HIS A 389 -12.56 -13.69 -2.89
CA HIS A 389 -13.69 -13.04 -3.57
C HIS A 389 -14.99 -13.88 -3.47
N SER A 390 -15.05 -14.83 -2.54
CA SER A 390 -16.21 -15.73 -2.36
C SER A 390 -17.51 -15.05 -1.95
N GLN A 391 -17.44 -13.78 -1.55
CA GLN A 391 -18.60 -12.96 -1.19
C GLN A 391 -19.22 -12.27 -2.41
N MET A 392 -18.54 -12.23 -3.54
CA MET A 392 -19.01 -11.65 -4.78
C MET A 392 -19.94 -12.60 -5.52
N THR A 393 -20.94 -12.05 -6.18
CA THR A 393 -21.79 -12.78 -7.14
C THR A 393 -20.99 -13.18 -8.37
N GLU A 394 -21.50 -14.12 -9.16
CA GLU A 394 -20.85 -14.53 -10.41
C GLU A 394 -20.67 -13.36 -11.40
N GLU A 395 -21.66 -12.45 -11.46
CA GLU A 395 -21.59 -11.27 -12.32
C GLU A 395 -20.49 -10.28 -11.85
N GLU A 396 -20.35 -10.07 -10.54
CA GLU A 396 -19.31 -9.23 -9.96
C GLU A 396 -17.92 -9.83 -10.14
N LEU A 397 -17.78 -11.16 -9.99
CA LEU A 397 -16.52 -11.87 -10.26
C LEU A 397 -16.08 -11.68 -11.71
N LEU A 398 -16.99 -11.91 -12.66
CA LEU A 398 -16.71 -11.72 -14.09
C LEU A 398 -16.41 -10.26 -14.41
N GLY A 399 -17.14 -9.32 -13.80
CA GLY A 399 -16.89 -7.88 -13.93
C GLY A 399 -15.51 -7.44 -13.38
N SER A 400 -14.98 -8.19 -12.43
CA SER A 400 -13.62 -8.02 -11.88
C SER A 400 -12.56 -8.84 -12.62
N GLY A 401 -12.92 -9.50 -13.73
CA GLY A 401 -12.01 -10.32 -14.53
C GLY A 401 -11.62 -11.65 -13.87
N ILE A 402 -12.43 -12.14 -12.93
CA ILE A 402 -12.19 -13.41 -12.22
C ILE A 402 -13.15 -14.46 -12.78
N LYS A 403 -12.62 -15.44 -13.49
CA LYS A 403 -13.38 -16.61 -13.97
C LYS A 403 -13.30 -17.77 -12.95
N PRO A 404 -14.20 -18.78 -13.07
CA PRO A 404 -14.14 -19.96 -12.20
C PRO A 404 -12.82 -20.75 -12.28
N ASN A 405 -12.10 -20.69 -13.40
CA ASN A 405 -10.81 -21.34 -13.64
C ASN A 405 -9.60 -20.42 -13.39
N THR A 406 -9.79 -19.27 -12.76
CA THR A 406 -8.71 -18.32 -12.44
C THR A 406 -7.92 -18.77 -11.21
N ILE A 407 -6.61 -18.78 -11.33
CA ILE A 407 -5.65 -19.08 -10.28
C ILE A 407 -4.77 -17.84 -10.04
N ARG A 408 -4.60 -17.39 -8.79
CA ARG A 408 -3.68 -16.31 -8.44
C ARG A 408 -2.39 -16.86 -7.88
N LEU A 409 -1.27 -16.42 -8.44
CA LEU A 409 0.07 -16.70 -7.97
C LEU A 409 0.69 -15.45 -7.32
N SER A 410 1.48 -15.65 -6.28
CA SER A 410 2.43 -14.70 -5.74
C SER A 410 3.80 -15.37 -5.79
N ILE A 411 4.62 -14.95 -6.75
CA ILE A 411 5.90 -15.60 -7.03
C ILE A 411 6.95 -15.16 -6.02
N GLY A 412 7.58 -16.12 -5.37
CA GLY A 412 8.61 -15.92 -4.38
C GLY A 412 10.03 -15.74 -4.95
N THR A 413 11.01 -15.93 -4.07
CA THR A 413 12.43 -15.71 -4.39
C THR A 413 13.23 -17.02 -4.50
N GLU A 414 12.55 -18.16 -4.54
CA GLU A 414 13.14 -19.49 -4.69
C GLU A 414 13.93 -19.60 -6.02
N ASN A 415 14.61 -20.72 -6.20
CA ASN A 415 15.19 -21.04 -7.50
C ASN A 415 14.09 -21.15 -8.55
N ILE A 416 14.27 -20.48 -9.68
CA ILE A 416 13.24 -20.44 -10.72
C ILE A 416 12.97 -21.81 -11.35
N ASP A 417 13.97 -22.68 -11.42
CA ASP A 417 13.80 -23.99 -12.01
C ASP A 417 12.90 -24.85 -11.12
N ASP A 418 13.04 -24.76 -9.79
CA ASP A 418 12.18 -25.45 -8.82
C ASP A 418 10.72 -24.94 -8.90
N ILE A 419 10.53 -23.62 -9.06
CA ILE A 419 9.18 -23.03 -9.23
C ILE A 419 8.51 -23.58 -10.50
N ILE A 420 9.22 -23.62 -11.61
CA ILE A 420 8.69 -24.10 -12.89
C ILE A 420 8.44 -25.62 -12.84
N GLU A 421 9.31 -26.40 -12.19
CA GLU A 421 9.15 -27.83 -12.01
C GLU A 421 7.88 -28.15 -11.21
N ASP A 422 7.63 -27.48 -10.11
CA ASP A 422 6.41 -27.66 -9.30
C ASP A 422 5.13 -27.33 -10.10
N LEU A 423 5.15 -26.26 -10.89
CA LEU A 423 4.02 -25.93 -11.79
C LEU A 423 3.81 -27.00 -12.86
N GLU A 424 4.88 -27.52 -13.48
CA GLU A 424 4.81 -28.56 -14.52
C GLU A 424 4.28 -29.88 -13.96
N GLU A 425 4.74 -30.28 -12.75
CA GLU A 425 4.27 -31.49 -12.08
C GLU A 425 2.76 -31.39 -11.76
N ALA A 426 2.29 -30.25 -11.26
CA ALA A 426 0.88 -30.00 -11.00
C ALA A 426 0.04 -30.02 -12.31
N PHE A 427 0.54 -29.45 -13.42
CA PHE A 427 -0.14 -29.57 -14.72
C PHE A 427 -0.23 -31.01 -15.19
N ASN A 428 0.84 -31.81 -15.04
CA ASN A 428 0.84 -33.21 -15.43
C ASN A 428 -0.14 -34.06 -14.60
N ALA A 429 -0.33 -33.72 -13.33
CA ALA A 429 -1.27 -34.43 -12.45
C ALA A 429 -2.75 -34.22 -12.82
N VAL A 430 -3.08 -33.13 -13.55
CA VAL A 430 -4.46 -32.76 -13.90
C VAL A 430 -4.76 -32.84 -15.41
N GLN A 431 -3.90 -33.50 -16.19
CA GLN A 431 -4.09 -33.68 -17.63
C GLN A 431 -5.33 -34.48 -17.98
#